data_a5a7ea7dc9a268b99f83797c0582b2e8
#
_entry.id   a5a7ea7dc9a268b99f83797c0582b2e8
#
_cell.length_a   1.000
_cell.length_b   1.000
_cell.length_c   1.000
_cell.angle_alpha   90.00
_cell.angle_beta   90.00
_cell.angle_gamma   90.00
#
_symmetry.space_group_name_H-M   'P 1'
#
loop_
_entity.id
_entity.type
_entity.pdbx_description
1 polymer ?
#
loop_
_entity_poly.entity_id
_entity_poly.type
_entity_poly.pdbx_seq_one_letter_code
_entity_poly.pdbx_strand_id
1 'polypeptide(L)'
;MKMLRDPLFWLIALFVALLFWLPYSQPLFAALFPQLPRPVYQQESFAALALAHFWLVGISSLFAVIIGTGAGMIVTRPWGAEFRPLVETIAAVGQTFPPVAVLAIAVPVIGFGLQPAIIALILYGVLPVLQATLAGLGAIDVSVTEVAKGMGMSRGQRLRKVELPLAAPVILAGVRTSVIINIGTATIASTVGASTLGTPIIIGLSGFNTAYVIQGALLVALAAIIADRLFERLVQALSQHAK
;
A
#
# COMPACT_ATOMS: atom_id res chain seq x y z
N MET A 1 26.39 8.78 14.64
CA MET A 1 25.67 10.02 15.00
C MET A 1 24.62 10.49 13.96
N LYS A 2 24.76 10.27 12.65
CA LYS A 2 23.73 10.67 11.66
C LYS A 2 22.38 9.91 11.81
N MET A 3 22.40 8.62 12.16
CA MET A 3 21.21 7.78 12.36
C MET A 3 20.29 8.27 13.49
N LEU A 4 20.84 8.77 14.61
CA LEU A 4 20.05 9.26 15.75
C LEU A 4 19.35 10.60 15.49
N ARG A 5 19.72 11.33 14.42
CA ARG A 5 19.06 12.57 13.98
C ARG A 5 17.96 12.30 12.95
N ASP A 6 17.79 11.05 12.55
CA ASP A 6 16.85 10.65 11.52
C ASP A 6 15.46 10.37 12.13
N PRO A 7 14.42 11.14 11.78
CA PRO A 7 13.07 10.92 12.30
C PRO A 7 12.51 9.54 11.94
N LEU A 8 12.91 8.96 10.80
CA LEU A 8 12.47 7.62 10.38
C LEU A 8 12.99 6.55 11.35
N PHE A 9 14.22 6.67 11.83
CA PHE A 9 14.77 5.74 12.82
C PHE A 9 13.90 5.73 14.10
N TRP A 10 13.48 6.89 14.59
CA TRP A 10 12.64 6.99 15.77
C TRP A 10 11.22 6.48 15.56
N LEU A 11 10.66 6.69 14.36
CA LEU A 11 9.34 6.12 14.02
C LEU A 11 9.36 4.59 13.99
N ILE A 12 10.40 4.00 13.39
CA ILE A 12 10.58 2.54 13.37
C ILE A 12 10.83 2.02 14.79
N ALA A 13 11.70 2.68 15.57
CA ALA A 13 11.95 2.30 16.95
C ALA A 13 10.69 2.37 17.82
N LEU A 14 9.88 3.41 17.66
CA LEU A 14 8.59 3.55 18.33
C LEU A 14 7.62 2.44 17.92
N PHE A 15 7.50 2.14 16.62
CA PHE A 15 6.65 1.07 16.13
C PHE A 15 7.03 -0.28 16.73
N VAL A 16 8.33 -0.62 16.68
CA VAL A 16 8.84 -1.87 17.26
C VAL A 16 8.64 -1.89 18.77
N ALA A 17 8.94 -0.79 19.45
CA ALA A 17 8.70 -0.70 20.90
C ALA A 17 7.23 -0.92 21.26
N LEU A 18 6.30 -0.35 20.51
CA LEU A 18 4.87 -0.51 20.74
C LEU A 18 4.40 -1.95 20.49
N LEU A 19 4.92 -2.65 19.48
CA LEU A 19 4.58 -4.06 19.24
C LEU A 19 4.82 -4.96 20.47
N PHE A 20 5.88 -4.66 21.22
CA PHE A 20 6.26 -5.44 22.40
C PHE A 20 5.76 -4.86 23.72
N TRP A 21 5.54 -3.54 23.79
CA TRP A 21 5.10 -2.86 25.00
C TRP A 21 3.58 -2.89 25.20
N LEU A 22 2.78 -2.81 24.13
CA LEU A 22 1.31 -2.77 24.23
C LEU A 22 0.71 -3.90 25.06
N PRO A 23 1.18 -5.17 25.01
CA PRO A 23 0.65 -6.23 25.87
C PRO A 23 0.81 -5.95 27.38
N TYR A 24 1.76 -5.11 27.77
CA TYR A 24 2.06 -4.74 29.16
C TYR A 24 1.44 -3.38 29.54
N SER A 25 0.72 -2.74 28.66
CA SER A 25 0.14 -1.40 28.85
C SER A 25 -1.17 -1.39 29.68
N GLN A 26 -1.52 -2.51 30.33
CA GLN A 26 -2.77 -2.65 31.11
C GLN A 26 -2.97 -1.53 32.14
N PRO A 27 -1.97 -1.10 32.94
CA PRO A 27 -2.19 0.00 33.90
C PRO A 27 -2.63 1.31 33.23
N LEU A 28 -2.03 1.62 32.08
CA LEU A 28 -2.34 2.84 31.32
C LEU A 28 -3.78 2.78 30.76
N PHE A 29 -4.12 1.68 30.05
CA PHE A 29 -5.43 1.57 29.44
C PHE A 29 -6.54 1.37 30.45
N ALA A 30 -6.28 0.72 31.61
CA ALA A 30 -7.25 0.64 32.69
C ALA A 30 -7.53 2.01 33.34
N ALA A 31 -6.52 2.86 33.44
CA ALA A 31 -6.72 4.23 33.93
C ALA A 31 -7.50 5.11 32.95
N LEU A 32 -7.25 4.95 31.63
CA LEU A 32 -7.94 5.71 30.58
C LEU A 32 -9.37 5.21 30.32
N PHE A 33 -9.62 3.91 30.51
CA PHE A 33 -10.90 3.25 30.24
C PHE A 33 -11.34 2.37 31.42
N PRO A 34 -11.66 2.98 32.60
CA PRO A 34 -11.96 2.24 33.82
C PRO A 34 -13.23 1.37 33.71
N GLN A 35 -14.10 1.65 32.74
CA GLN A 35 -15.31 0.88 32.47
C GLN A 35 -15.05 -0.41 31.69
N LEU A 36 -13.86 -0.60 31.12
CA LEU A 36 -13.54 -1.79 30.33
C LEU A 36 -12.85 -2.84 31.20
N PRO A 37 -13.43 -4.04 31.34
CA PRO A 37 -12.85 -5.11 32.17
C PRO A 37 -11.53 -5.67 31.59
N ARG A 38 -11.35 -5.57 30.28
CA ARG A 38 -10.16 -6.02 29.54
C ARG A 38 -9.74 -4.95 28.53
N PRO A 39 -8.98 -3.91 28.94
CA PRO A 39 -8.64 -2.81 28.06
C PRO A 39 -7.43 -3.07 27.15
N VAL A 40 -6.75 -4.21 27.27
CA VAL A 40 -5.60 -4.57 26.43
C VAL A 40 -5.90 -5.81 25.60
N TYR A 41 -5.64 -5.73 24.29
CA TYR A 41 -5.79 -6.84 23.37
C TYR A 41 -4.70 -7.89 23.60
N GLN A 42 -5.11 -9.17 23.80
CA GLN A 42 -4.22 -10.28 24.14
C GLN A 42 -4.55 -11.58 23.40
N GLN A 43 -5.43 -11.56 22.38
CA GLN A 43 -5.81 -12.77 21.65
C GLN A 43 -4.69 -13.28 20.73
N GLU A 44 -3.98 -12.33 20.10
CA GLU A 44 -2.81 -12.59 19.27
C GLU A 44 -1.71 -11.57 19.60
N SER A 45 -0.44 -11.90 19.35
CA SER A 45 0.63 -10.93 19.56
C SER A 45 0.61 -9.84 18.47
N PHE A 46 0.83 -8.58 18.84
CA PHE A 46 0.91 -7.49 17.89
C PHE A 46 2.02 -7.67 16.84
N ALA A 47 3.11 -8.37 17.20
CA ALA A 47 4.17 -8.71 16.27
C ALA A 47 3.71 -9.71 15.18
N ALA A 48 2.93 -10.72 15.55
CA ALA A 48 2.35 -11.67 14.59
C ALA A 48 1.34 -10.96 13.67
N LEU A 49 0.46 -10.11 14.25
CA LEU A 49 -0.49 -9.31 13.49
C LEU A 49 0.22 -8.35 12.52
N ALA A 50 1.32 -7.72 12.94
CA ALA A 50 2.11 -6.84 12.07
C ALA A 50 2.74 -7.62 10.92
N LEU A 51 3.33 -8.79 11.19
CA LEU A 51 3.91 -9.64 10.15
C LEU A 51 2.87 -10.06 9.12
N ALA A 52 1.72 -10.54 9.57
CA ALA A 52 0.62 -10.96 8.69
C ALA A 52 0.07 -9.77 7.87
N HIS A 53 -0.06 -8.61 8.51
CA HIS A 53 -0.49 -7.37 7.85
C HIS A 53 0.47 -6.94 6.74
N PHE A 54 1.78 -6.88 7.02
CA PHE A 54 2.78 -6.51 6.02
C PHE A 54 2.91 -7.56 4.90
N TRP A 55 2.71 -8.83 5.22
CA TRP A 55 2.68 -9.89 4.22
C TRP A 55 1.50 -9.71 3.26
N LEU A 56 0.29 -9.48 3.78
CA LEU A 56 -0.90 -9.22 2.98
C LEU A 56 -0.72 -7.96 2.10
N VAL A 57 -0.29 -6.84 2.70
CA VAL A 57 -0.03 -5.58 1.98
C VAL A 57 1.06 -5.75 0.93
N GLY A 58 2.15 -6.44 1.26
CA GLY A 58 3.27 -6.67 0.36
C GLY A 58 2.88 -7.44 -0.90
N ILE A 59 2.18 -8.57 -0.74
CA ILE A 59 1.70 -9.36 -1.87
C ILE A 59 0.72 -8.56 -2.73
N SER A 60 -0.29 -7.95 -2.10
CA SER A 60 -1.33 -7.21 -2.82
C SER A 60 -0.74 -6.02 -3.59
N SER A 61 0.16 -5.27 -2.96
CA SER A 61 0.84 -4.14 -3.60
C SER A 61 1.76 -4.60 -4.73
N LEU A 62 2.45 -5.73 -4.60
CA LEU A 62 3.27 -6.28 -5.67
C LEU A 62 2.43 -6.57 -6.92
N PHE A 63 1.28 -7.24 -6.75
CA PHE A 63 0.37 -7.49 -7.87
C PHE A 63 -0.23 -6.20 -8.43
N ALA A 64 -0.61 -5.25 -7.59
CA ALA A 64 -1.10 -3.95 -8.02
C ALA A 64 -0.05 -3.18 -8.85
N VAL A 65 1.22 -3.23 -8.46
CA VAL A 65 2.34 -2.63 -9.20
C VAL A 65 2.54 -3.32 -10.55
N ILE A 66 2.57 -4.65 -10.58
CA ILE A 66 2.73 -5.41 -11.83
C ILE A 66 1.59 -5.11 -12.81
N ILE A 67 0.35 -5.16 -12.33
CA ILE A 67 -0.84 -4.92 -13.15
C ILE A 67 -0.91 -3.46 -13.59
N GLY A 68 -0.79 -2.50 -12.66
CA GLY A 68 -0.90 -1.07 -12.95
C GLY A 68 0.20 -0.56 -13.88
N THR A 69 1.46 -0.94 -13.61
CA THR A 69 2.58 -0.57 -14.47
C THR A 69 2.51 -1.28 -15.82
N GLY A 70 2.18 -2.58 -15.84
CA GLY A 70 2.04 -3.35 -17.06
C GLY A 70 0.93 -2.80 -17.97
N ALA A 71 -0.25 -2.57 -17.42
CA ALA A 71 -1.37 -1.98 -18.14
C ALA A 71 -1.03 -0.56 -18.66
N GLY A 72 -0.44 0.29 -17.81
CA GLY A 72 0.01 1.63 -18.20
C GLY A 72 1.03 1.62 -19.34
N MET A 73 2.01 0.72 -19.29
CA MET A 73 2.96 0.53 -20.38
C MET A 73 2.29 0.07 -21.68
N ILE A 74 1.32 -0.83 -21.61
CA ILE A 74 0.60 -1.35 -22.77
C ILE A 74 -0.19 -0.23 -23.45
N VAL A 75 -1.01 0.50 -22.71
CA VAL A 75 -1.91 1.52 -23.26
C VAL A 75 -1.21 2.83 -23.66
N THR A 76 0.07 2.98 -23.34
CA THR A 76 0.90 4.08 -23.87
C THR A 76 1.56 3.74 -25.20
N ARG A 77 1.44 2.51 -25.70
CA ARG A 77 1.95 2.10 -27.02
C ARG A 77 0.92 2.36 -28.11
N PRO A 78 1.36 2.62 -29.37
CA PRO A 78 0.44 2.91 -30.48
C PRO A 78 -0.63 1.81 -30.68
N TRP A 79 -0.27 0.54 -30.45
CA TRP A 79 -1.17 -0.59 -30.61
C TRP A 79 -2.13 -0.80 -29.43
N GLY A 80 -1.85 -0.21 -28.28
CA GLY A 80 -2.66 -0.31 -27.06
C GLY A 80 -3.42 0.99 -26.73
N ALA A 81 -3.11 2.09 -27.40
CA ALA A 81 -3.64 3.43 -27.06
C ALA A 81 -5.17 3.52 -27.11
N GLU A 82 -5.81 2.78 -27.99
CA GLU A 82 -7.28 2.72 -28.12
C GLU A 82 -7.95 2.14 -26.88
N PHE A 83 -7.24 1.25 -26.15
CA PHE A 83 -7.75 0.62 -24.93
C PHE A 83 -7.56 1.48 -23.66
N ARG A 84 -6.85 2.60 -23.76
CA ARG A 84 -6.55 3.45 -22.61
C ARG A 84 -7.81 3.88 -21.83
N PRO A 85 -8.88 4.42 -22.45
CA PRO A 85 -10.08 4.82 -21.73
C PRO A 85 -10.76 3.64 -21.01
N LEU A 86 -10.76 2.47 -21.64
CA LEU A 86 -11.33 1.26 -21.05
C LEU A 86 -10.55 0.83 -19.79
N VAL A 87 -9.21 0.78 -19.88
CA VAL A 87 -8.35 0.36 -18.77
C VAL A 87 -8.42 1.35 -17.61
N GLU A 88 -8.42 2.66 -17.90
CA GLU A 88 -8.60 3.71 -16.87
C GLU A 88 -9.97 3.58 -16.19
N THR A 89 -11.04 3.33 -16.96
CA THR A 89 -12.39 3.16 -16.41
C THR A 89 -12.48 1.90 -15.53
N ILE A 90 -11.95 0.76 -15.97
CA ILE A 90 -11.96 -0.49 -15.18
C ILE A 90 -11.21 -0.28 -13.86
N ALA A 91 -10.02 0.34 -13.90
CA ALA A 91 -9.24 0.61 -12.70
C ALA A 91 -9.97 1.59 -11.75
N ALA A 92 -10.61 2.63 -12.30
CA ALA A 92 -11.39 3.59 -11.52
C ALA A 92 -12.61 2.92 -10.85
N VAL A 93 -13.36 2.09 -11.59
CA VAL A 93 -14.48 1.30 -11.03
C VAL A 93 -13.97 0.41 -9.89
N GLY A 94 -12.83 -0.29 -10.08
CA GLY A 94 -12.24 -1.12 -9.03
C GLY A 94 -11.95 -0.36 -7.74
N GLN A 95 -11.51 0.89 -7.82
CA GLN A 95 -11.23 1.72 -6.64
C GLN A 95 -12.49 2.39 -6.04
N THR A 96 -13.55 2.61 -6.82
CA THR A 96 -14.79 3.20 -6.32
C THR A 96 -15.68 2.20 -5.58
N PHE A 97 -15.52 0.91 -5.83
CA PHE A 97 -16.24 -0.12 -5.09
C PHE A 97 -15.82 -0.11 -3.61
N PRO A 98 -16.75 -0.07 -2.64
CA PRO A 98 -16.37 -0.16 -1.23
C PRO A 98 -15.61 -1.47 -0.95
N PRO A 99 -14.46 -1.46 -0.23
CA PRO A 99 -13.68 -2.67 0.04
C PRO A 99 -14.50 -3.78 0.70
N VAL A 100 -15.40 -3.41 1.62
CA VAL A 100 -16.30 -4.35 2.28
C VAL A 100 -17.25 -5.01 1.28
N ALA A 101 -17.71 -4.28 0.26
CA ALA A 101 -18.57 -4.85 -0.78
C ALA A 101 -17.81 -5.86 -1.65
N VAL A 102 -16.53 -5.57 -1.98
CA VAL A 102 -15.68 -6.54 -2.67
C VAL A 102 -15.52 -7.83 -1.86
N LEU A 103 -15.27 -7.69 -0.55
CA LEU A 103 -15.18 -8.85 0.34
C LEU A 103 -16.50 -9.62 0.42
N ALA A 104 -17.64 -8.92 0.52
CA ALA A 104 -18.96 -9.54 0.59
C ALA A 104 -19.31 -10.35 -0.66
N ILE A 105 -18.82 -9.92 -1.84
CA ILE A 105 -19.01 -10.66 -3.11
C ILE A 105 -18.00 -11.81 -3.22
N ALA A 106 -16.75 -11.61 -2.80
CA ALA A 106 -15.70 -12.60 -2.97
C ALA A 106 -15.84 -13.79 -2.00
N VAL A 107 -16.22 -13.55 -0.75
CA VAL A 107 -16.31 -14.60 0.29
C VAL A 107 -17.24 -15.76 -0.08
N PRO A 108 -18.45 -15.58 -0.60
CA PRO A 108 -19.31 -16.69 -1.03
C PRO A 108 -18.70 -17.54 -2.15
N VAL A 109 -17.79 -16.99 -2.96
CA VAL A 109 -17.21 -17.67 -4.12
C VAL A 109 -15.91 -18.39 -3.76
N ILE A 110 -15.03 -17.75 -3.00
CA ILE A 110 -13.67 -18.25 -2.74
C ILE A 110 -13.40 -18.54 -1.25
N GLY A 111 -14.39 -18.32 -0.36
CA GLY A 111 -14.26 -18.59 1.07
C GLY A 111 -13.69 -17.41 1.86
N PHE A 112 -13.59 -17.62 3.19
CA PHE A 112 -12.98 -16.68 4.12
C PHE A 112 -11.45 -16.74 4.07
N GLY A 113 -10.78 -15.68 4.57
CA GLY A 113 -9.33 -15.65 4.76
C GLY A 113 -8.60 -14.65 3.86
N LEU A 114 -7.35 -14.97 3.54
CA LEU A 114 -6.45 -14.06 2.83
C LEU A 114 -6.83 -13.81 1.36
N GLN A 115 -7.40 -14.79 0.68
CA GLN A 115 -7.66 -14.70 -0.78
C GLN A 115 -8.61 -13.55 -1.15
N PRO A 116 -9.83 -13.41 -0.56
CA PRO A 116 -10.70 -12.28 -0.85
C PRO A 116 -10.06 -10.93 -0.47
N ALA A 117 -9.28 -10.90 0.62
CA ALA A 117 -8.58 -9.70 1.03
C ALA A 117 -7.52 -9.26 0.00
N ILE A 118 -6.71 -10.19 -0.52
CA ILE A 118 -5.72 -9.91 -1.56
C ILE A 118 -6.40 -9.30 -2.80
N ILE A 119 -7.51 -9.88 -3.26
CA ILE A 119 -8.24 -9.36 -4.43
C ILE A 119 -8.73 -7.93 -4.19
N ALA A 120 -9.34 -7.68 -3.02
CA ALA A 120 -9.81 -6.35 -2.68
C ALA A 120 -8.67 -5.33 -2.68
N LEU A 121 -7.53 -5.63 -2.05
CA LEU A 121 -6.39 -4.73 -2.00
C LEU A 121 -5.73 -4.50 -3.36
N ILE A 122 -5.67 -5.51 -4.23
CA ILE A 122 -5.17 -5.35 -5.60
C ILE A 122 -6.04 -4.36 -6.36
N LEU A 123 -7.36 -4.51 -6.33
CA LEU A 123 -8.29 -3.59 -7.00
C LEU A 123 -8.09 -2.14 -6.56
N TYR A 124 -7.87 -1.92 -5.26
CA TYR A 124 -7.60 -0.59 -4.71
C TYR A 124 -6.24 -0.03 -5.10
N GLY A 125 -5.24 -0.89 -5.14
CA GLY A 125 -3.86 -0.49 -5.40
C GLY A 125 -3.54 -0.23 -6.88
N VAL A 126 -4.29 -0.79 -7.82
CA VAL A 126 -3.98 -0.71 -9.26
C VAL A 126 -4.10 0.72 -9.80
N LEU A 127 -5.16 1.44 -9.46
CA LEU A 127 -5.44 2.75 -10.08
C LEU A 127 -4.33 3.79 -9.83
N PRO A 128 -3.83 4.01 -8.60
CA PRO A 128 -2.74 4.97 -8.37
C PRO A 128 -1.47 4.63 -9.16
N VAL A 129 -1.14 3.35 -9.28
CA VAL A 129 0.04 2.89 -10.03
C VAL A 129 -0.17 3.09 -11.54
N LEU A 130 -1.34 2.74 -12.04
CA LEU A 130 -1.70 2.95 -13.46
C LEU A 130 -1.61 4.42 -13.83
N GLN A 131 -2.26 5.31 -13.06
CA GLN A 131 -2.25 6.75 -13.31
C GLN A 131 -0.84 7.34 -13.27
N ALA A 132 -0.03 6.95 -12.29
CA ALA A 132 1.35 7.39 -12.19
C ALA A 132 2.21 6.86 -13.35
N THR A 133 1.96 5.64 -13.84
CA THR A 133 2.64 5.09 -15.00
C THR A 133 2.29 5.87 -16.27
N LEU A 134 1.00 6.17 -16.47
CA LEU A 134 0.54 6.98 -17.60
C LEU A 134 1.13 8.39 -17.56
N ALA A 135 1.09 9.04 -16.39
CA ALA A 135 1.64 10.37 -16.19
C ALA A 135 3.16 10.39 -16.40
N GLY A 136 3.90 9.43 -15.81
CA GLY A 136 5.35 9.38 -15.92
C GLY A 136 5.84 9.12 -17.35
N LEU A 137 5.21 8.19 -18.07
CA LEU A 137 5.54 7.94 -19.48
C LEU A 137 5.08 9.07 -20.41
N GLY A 138 3.94 9.70 -20.10
CA GLY A 138 3.41 10.82 -20.88
C GLY A 138 4.16 12.14 -20.69
N ALA A 139 4.90 12.30 -19.60
CA ALA A 139 5.71 13.49 -19.32
C ALA A 139 7.08 13.50 -20.02
N ILE A 140 7.47 12.40 -20.69
CA ILE A 140 8.74 12.33 -21.40
C ILE A 140 8.67 13.17 -22.66
N ASP A 141 9.63 14.09 -22.81
CA ASP A 141 9.71 14.95 -24.00
C ASP A 141 9.92 14.11 -25.27
N VAL A 142 9.18 14.49 -26.32
CA VAL A 142 9.25 13.84 -27.64
C VAL A 142 10.67 13.89 -28.19
N SER A 143 11.40 14.99 -27.97
CA SER A 143 12.80 15.13 -28.40
C SER A 143 13.71 14.03 -27.84
N VAL A 144 13.53 13.65 -26.58
CA VAL A 144 14.31 12.55 -25.93
C VAL A 144 14.06 11.23 -26.65
N THR A 145 12.80 10.95 -26.98
CA THR A 145 12.44 9.70 -27.67
C THR A 145 12.91 9.69 -29.11
N GLU A 146 12.94 10.87 -29.81
CA GLU A 146 13.47 11.01 -31.15
C GLU A 146 15.00 10.85 -31.20
N VAL A 147 15.73 11.44 -30.25
CA VAL A 147 17.19 11.24 -30.13
C VAL A 147 17.51 9.77 -29.91
N ALA A 148 16.81 9.11 -28.99
CA ALA A 148 17.01 7.66 -28.75
C ALA A 148 16.71 6.83 -30.01
N LYS A 149 15.71 7.21 -30.80
CA LYS A 149 15.38 6.59 -32.08
C LYS A 149 16.47 6.84 -33.12
N GLY A 150 16.96 8.11 -33.22
CA GLY A 150 18.08 8.47 -34.12
C GLY A 150 19.37 7.72 -33.79
N MET A 151 19.62 7.39 -32.54
CA MET A 151 20.72 6.52 -32.09
C MET A 151 20.53 5.04 -32.44
N GLY A 152 19.47 4.66 -33.16
CA GLY A 152 19.22 3.27 -33.57
C GLY A 152 18.60 2.39 -32.46
N MET A 153 18.12 2.93 -31.34
CA MET A 153 17.53 2.13 -30.29
C MET A 153 16.20 1.50 -30.73
N SER A 154 16.08 0.18 -30.53
CA SER A 154 14.79 -0.51 -30.72
C SER A 154 13.73 -0.03 -29.73
N ARG A 155 12.44 -0.30 -29.99
CA ARG A 155 11.32 0.06 -29.09
C ARG A 155 11.54 -0.46 -27.66
N GLY A 156 11.99 -1.72 -27.50
CA GLY A 156 12.27 -2.31 -26.20
C GLY A 156 13.47 -1.68 -25.49
N GLN A 157 14.51 -1.29 -26.25
CA GLN A 157 15.67 -0.59 -25.69
C GLN A 157 15.30 0.80 -25.21
N ARG A 158 14.50 1.56 -25.96
CA ARG A 158 13.99 2.89 -25.54
C ARG A 158 13.18 2.76 -24.26
N LEU A 159 12.23 1.82 -24.23
CA LEU A 159 11.42 1.60 -23.03
C LEU A 159 12.28 1.34 -21.79
N ARG A 160 13.21 0.39 -21.88
CA ARG A 160 14.00 -0.06 -20.71
C ARG A 160 15.11 0.90 -20.32
N LYS A 161 15.79 1.55 -21.29
CA LYS A 161 16.98 2.35 -21.05
C LYS A 161 16.73 3.85 -20.97
N VAL A 162 15.58 4.33 -21.47
CA VAL A 162 15.23 5.75 -21.52
C VAL A 162 13.91 6.02 -20.83
N GLU A 163 12.81 5.45 -21.34
CA GLU A 163 11.47 5.83 -20.90
C GLU A 163 11.22 5.42 -19.43
N LEU A 164 11.46 4.16 -19.07
CA LEU A 164 11.23 3.68 -17.69
C LEU A 164 12.14 4.36 -16.66
N PRO A 165 13.45 4.55 -16.87
CA PRO A 165 14.29 5.28 -15.93
C PRO A 165 13.82 6.72 -15.70
N LEU A 166 13.40 7.43 -16.75
CA LEU A 166 12.87 8.79 -16.64
C LEU A 166 11.49 8.86 -15.96
N ALA A 167 10.63 7.87 -16.22
CA ALA A 167 9.31 7.78 -15.60
C ALA A 167 9.36 7.21 -14.16
N ALA A 168 10.43 6.53 -13.76
CA ALA A 168 10.54 5.79 -12.50
C ALA A 168 10.21 6.63 -11.25
N PRO A 169 10.65 7.89 -11.09
CA PRO A 169 10.30 8.68 -9.91
C PRO A 169 8.78 8.92 -9.80
N VAL A 170 8.10 9.15 -10.92
CA VAL A 170 6.64 9.38 -10.96
C VAL A 170 5.90 8.07 -10.71
N ILE A 171 6.33 6.98 -11.33
CA ILE A 171 5.75 5.65 -11.10
C ILE A 171 5.88 5.25 -9.62
N LEU A 172 7.06 5.47 -9.04
CA LEU A 172 7.31 5.15 -7.63
C LEU A 172 6.45 6.00 -6.69
N ALA A 173 6.14 7.25 -7.04
CA ALA A 173 5.17 8.06 -6.28
C ALA A 173 3.76 7.45 -6.30
N GLY A 174 3.33 6.87 -7.42
CA GLY A 174 2.08 6.11 -7.50
C GLY A 174 2.11 4.82 -6.68
N VAL A 175 3.23 4.10 -6.71
CA VAL A 175 3.45 2.92 -5.85
C VAL A 175 3.36 3.29 -4.36
N ARG A 176 4.01 4.40 -3.95
CA ARG A 176 3.88 4.97 -2.59
C ARG A 176 2.41 5.12 -2.20
N THR A 177 1.62 5.80 -3.04
CA THR A 177 0.19 6.03 -2.78
C THR A 177 -0.57 4.70 -2.66
N SER A 178 -0.34 3.75 -3.56
CA SER A 178 -0.95 2.43 -3.55
C SER A 178 -0.66 1.66 -2.26
N VAL A 179 0.61 1.62 -1.82
CA VAL A 179 1.02 0.91 -0.60
C VAL A 179 0.39 1.54 0.64
N ILE A 180 0.35 2.88 0.75
CA ILE A 180 -0.25 3.58 1.88
C ILE A 180 -1.76 3.29 1.96
N ILE A 181 -2.46 3.33 0.83
CA ILE A 181 -3.88 2.95 0.75
C ILE A 181 -4.06 1.50 1.20
N ASN A 182 -3.23 0.59 0.72
CA ASN A 182 -3.30 -0.83 1.08
C ASN A 182 -3.03 -1.08 2.56
N ILE A 183 -2.08 -0.36 3.20
CA ILE A 183 -1.85 -0.46 4.67
C ILE A 183 -3.14 -0.11 5.43
N GLY A 184 -3.80 0.98 5.09
CA GLY A 184 -5.07 1.35 5.74
C GLY A 184 -6.19 0.35 5.46
N THR A 185 -6.37 -0.03 4.19
CA THR A 185 -7.45 -0.91 3.73
C THR A 185 -7.30 -2.35 4.23
N ALA A 186 -6.06 -2.84 4.43
CA ALA A 186 -5.80 -4.18 4.96
C ALA A 186 -6.38 -4.42 6.37
N THR A 187 -6.73 -3.37 7.11
CA THR A 187 -7.43 -3.52 8.40
C THR A 187 -8.77 -4.22 8.25
N ILE A 188 -9.46 -4.02 7.12
CA ILE A 188 -10.79 -4.59 6.86
C ILE A 188 -10.70 -6.10 6.60
N ALA A 189 -9.55 -6.62 6.21
CA ALA A 189 -9.34 -8.05 5.96
C ALA A 189 -9.68 -8.92 7.18
N SER A 190 -9.60 -8.33 8.39
CA SER A 190 -9.96 -9.03 9.62
C SER A 190 -11.45 -9.36 9.72
N THR A 191 -12.32 -8.68 8.97
CA THR A 191 -13.76 -9.02 8.90
C THR A 191 -14.02 -10.33 8.16
N VAL A 192 -13.08 -10.78 7.36
CA VAL A 192 -13.16 -12.05 6.61
C VAL A 192 -12.18 -13.11 7.14
N GLY A 193 -11.70 -12.94 8.38
CA GLY A 193 -10.88 -13.93 9.08
C GLY A 193 -9.39 -13.90 8.73
N ALA A 194 -8.91 -12.85 8.07
CA ALA A 194 -7.48 -12.64 7.88
C ALA A 194 -6.89 -11.87 9.07
N SER A 195 -5.96 -12.46 9.80
CA SER A 195 -5.25 -11.78 10.91
C SER A 195 -4.42 -10.62 10.37
N THR A 196 -4.67 -9.41 10.89
CA THR A 196 -3.92 -8.19 10.55
C THR A 196 -3.86 -7.25 11.76
N LEU A 197 -3.13 -6.14 11.64
CA LEU A 197 -3.21 -5.05 12.64
C LEU A 197 -4.63 -4.46 12.76
N GLY A 198 -5.53 -4.78 11.84
CA GLY A 198 -6.95 -4.46 11.91
C GLY A 198 -7.75 -5.35 12.87
N THR A 199 -7.23 -6.52 13.24
CA THR A 199 -7.94 -7.47 14.11
C THR A 199 -8.37 -6.83 15.44
N PRO A 200 -7.49 -6.15 16.20
CA PRO A 200 -7.91 -5.43 17.40
C PRO A 200 -8.94 -4.35 17.12
N ILE A 201 -8.86 -3.67 15.97
CA ILE A 201 -9.83 -2.62 15.57
C ILE A 201 -11.22 -3.24 15.38
N ILE A 202 -11.33 -4.30 14.59
CA ILE A 202 -12.60 -4.95 14.26
C ILE A 202 -13.23 -5.59 15.51
N ILE A 203 -12.43 -6.28 16.32
CA ILE A 203 -12.91 -6.86 17.59
C ILE A 203 -13.33 -5.75 18.56
N GLY A 204 -12.57 -4.66 18.61
CA GLY A 204 -12.89 -3.51 19.46
C GLY A 204 -14.17 -2.81 19.03
N LEU A 205 -14.41 -2.64 17.74
CA LEU A 205 -15.66 -2.08 17.21
C LEU A 205 -16.87 -2.98 17.52
N SER A 206 -16.75 -4.28 17.28
CA SER A 206 -17.84 -5.24 17.51
C SER A 206 -18.14 -5.45 19.00
N GLY A 207 -17.11 -5.35 19.86
CA GLY A 207 -17.20 -5.56 21.31
C GLY A 207 -17.31 -4.25 22.12
N PHE A 208 -17.48 -3.09 21.47
CA PHE A 208 -17.53 -1.77 22.12
C PHE A 208 -16.29 -1.49 22.99
N ASN A 209 -15.13 -2.02 22.62
CA ASN A 209 -13.86 -1.85 23.32
C ASN A 209 -12.97 -0.82 22.58
N THR A 210 -13.17 0.47 22.92
CA THR A 210 -12.41 1.57 22.31
C THR A 210 -10.90 1.46 22.52
N ALA A 211 -10.46 0.85 23.62
CA ALA A 211 -9.03 0.67 23.89
C ALA A 211 -8.37 -0.25 22.84
N TYR A 212 -9.05 -1.33 22.42
CA TYR A 212 -8.56 -2.19 21.33
C TYR A 212 -8.48 -1.44 20.00
N VAL A 213 -9.50 -0.62 19.70
CA VAL A 213 -9.51 0.21 18.48
C VAL A 213 -8.29 1.12 18.45
N ILE A 214 -8.00 1.80 19.56
CA ILE A 214 -6.85 2.72 19.66
C ILE A 214 -5.53 1.96 19.47
N GLN A 215 -5.34 0.80 20.11
CA GLN A 215 -4.11 0.00 19.99
C GLN A 215 -3.84 -0.41 18.55
N GLY A 216 -4.85 -0.95 17.86
CA GLY A 216 -4.72 -1.32 16.45
C GLY A 216 -4.51 -0.11 15.53
N ALA A 217 -5.32 0.93 15.69
CA ALA A 217 -5.25 2.13 14.86
C ALA A 217 -3.90 2.86 14.99
N LEU A 218 -3.32 2.91 16.19
CA LEU A 218 -2.01 3.51 16.42
C LEU A 218 -0.92 2.79 15.63
N LEU A 219 -0.93 1.45 15.65
CA LEU A 219 0.06 0.66 14.91
C LEU A 219 -0.12 0.78 13.40
N VAL A 220 -1.35 0.77 12.90
CA VAL A 220 -1.63 0.97 11.46
C VAL A 220 -1.19 2.35 11.00
N ALA A 221 -1.49 3.41 11.77
CA ALA A 221 -1.09 4.78 11.45
C ALA A 221 0.43 4.93 11.41
N LEU A 222 1.14 4.37 12.39
CA LEU A 222 2.61 4.38 12.40
C LEU A 222 3.20 3.60 11.23
N ALA A 223 2.64 2.43 10.89
CA ALA A 223 3.06 1.65 9.74
C ALA A 223 2.92 2.44 8.43
N ALA A 224 1.79 3.14 8.26
CA ALA A 224 1.54 3.99 7.09
C ALA A 224 2.53 5.16 7.02
N ILE A 225 2.80 5.84 8.13
CA ILE A 225 3.77 6.96 8.19
C ILE A 225 5.19 6.45 7.88
N ILE A 226 5.59 5.31 8.42
CA ILE A 226 6.90 4.71 8.14
C ILE A 226 7.03 4.37 6.66
N ALA A 227 6.03 3.71 6.08
CA ALA A 227 6.01 3.39 4.65
C ALA A 227 6.10 4.67 3.79
N ASP A 228 5.32 5.70 4.14
CA ASP A 228 5.33 7.00 3.47
C ASP A 228 6.74 7.61 3.44
N ARG A 229 7.41 7.67 4.58
CA ARG A 229 8.77 8.22 4.68
C ARG A 229 9.83 7.38 3.97
N LEU A 230 9.68 6.06 3.96
CA LEU A 230 10.56 5.16 3.20
C LEU A 230 10.44 5.42 1.70
N PHE A 231 9.22 5.45 1.18
CA PHE A 231 8.98 5.72 -0.24
C PHE A 231 9.40 7.14 -0.65
N GLU A 232 9.18 8.15 0.21
CA GLU A 232 9.65 9.52 -0.05
C GLU A 232 11.17 9.55 -0.31
N ARG A 233 11.96 8.86 0.50
CA ARG A 233 13.42 8.74 0.32
C ARG A 233 13.79 8.02 -0.97
N LEU A 234 13.07 6.94 -1.30
CA LEU A 234 13.31 6.22 -2.55
C LEU A 234 13.03 7.09 -3.78
N VAL A 235 11.93 7.85 -3.76
CA VAL A 235 11.60 8.81 -4.84
C VAL A 235 12.68 9.88 -4.96
N GLN A 236 13.13 10.46 -3.83
CA GLN A 236 14.19 11.48 -3.83
C GLN A 236 15.52 10.92 -4.37
N ALA A 237 15.90 9.72 -3.97
CA ALA A 237 17.12 9.06 -4.46
C ALA A 237 17.08 8.84 -5.97
N LEU A 238 15.95 8.36 -6.51
CA LEU A 238 15.79 8.17 -7.97
C LEU A 238 15.79 9.49 -8.73
N SER A 239 15.15 10.53 -8.19
CA SER A 239 15.09 11.84 -8.84
C SER A 239 16.47 12.54 -8.94
N GLN A 240 17.40 12.24 -8.01
CA GLN A 240 18.76 12.76 -8.05
C GLN A 240 19.62 12.09 -9.14
N HIS A 241 19.31 10.86 -9.53
CA HIS A 241 20.02 10.13 -10.59
C HIS A 241 19.45 10.40 -11.98
N ALA A 242 18.28 11.03 -12.07
CA ALA A 242 17.63 11.36 -13.34
C ALA A 242 17.98 12.78 -13.86
N LYS A 243 18.75 13.55 -13.06
CA LYS A 243 19.35 14.83 -13.44
C LYS A 243 20.78 14.64 -13.94
#